data_ce05c5b440f61988b4c6e9d43bc0e610
#
_entry.id   ce05c5b440f61988b4c6e9d43bc0e610
#
_cell.length_a   1.000
_cell.length_b   1.000
_cell.length_c   1.000
_cell.angle_alpha   90.00
_cell.angle_beta   90.00
_cell.angle_gamma   90.00
#
_symmetry.space_group_name_H-M   'P 1'
#
loop_
_entity.id
_entity.type
_entity.pdbx_description
1 polymer ?
#
loop_
_entity_poly.entity_id
_entity_poly.type
_entity_poly.pdbx_seq_one_letter_code
_entity_poly.pdbx_strand_id
1 'polypeptide(L)'
;MDLHSKLSCAIAAILGSGACTTAFSADTSDTNAANDQIQEIIVTAQRRTENIQNVPIAIQALTGETLTQLNVTNFDDLVKYLPNVTASSAGPGQSQIFMRGLSVGNQGTQSGGSINGFPNVAIYLDEQSGQLPGRNLDVYAADLERVEVLEGPQGTLFGAGAQAGVIRYITNKPKLDVTEGNVTAGYGVTAGGDPNTDVTAVLNVPLIDHTLAIRGVIYDDTRGGYINNVAGTFTRNNNDLGIHYANYPATGGACPNGQPPSPPPNAGYCVPPGSPSLNNAALVANAINPVTYQGIRVSGLWDINSDWNALLVQSYQSIDADGVFYQTPKSSDGVPLAPQSVTLFNPSYNKDKFENTALTINGRISDLKVVYAGAYLVRNITQEQDYTNYSRGLYSDYYQCHGAEPTHGLAATCFSPSTTWNETERNTHQSHELRVSTPDDWRLRGIVGAFWEELQIDDQLNWLY
;
A
#
# COMPACT_ATOMS: atom_id res chain seq x y z
N MET A 1 -21.99 -14.32 -6.17
CA MET A 1 -22.37 -14.20 -4.73
C MET A 1 -21.06 -13.89 -4.03
N ASP A 2 -20.83 -12.60 -3.85
CA ASP A 2 -19.51 -12.05 -3.55
C ASP A 2 -19.01 -12.36 -2.15
N LEU A 3 -17.71 -12.46 -2.00
CA LEU A 3 -17.02 -12.74 -0.74
C LEU A 3 -17.40 -11.72 0.35
N HIS A 4 -17.69 -10.48 -0.04
CA HIS A 4 -18.18 -9.42 0.84
C HIS A 4 -19.46 -9.79 1.61
N SER A 5 -20.41 -10.46 0.96
CA SER A 5 -21.63 -10.90 1.62
C SER A 5 -21.41 -12.02 2.64
N LYS A 6 -20.39 -12.85 2.44
CA LYS A 6 -20.05 -13.95 3.34
C LYS A 6 -19.27 -13.46 4.57
N LEU A 7 -18.42 -12.45 4.41
CA LEU A 7 -17.67 -11.85 5.52
C LEU A 7 -18.61 -11.08 6.45
N SER A 8 -19.52 -10.27 5.88
CA SER A 8 -20.55 -9.55 6.66
C SER A 8 -21.47 -10.49 7.43
N CYS A 9 -21.84 -11.66 6.87
CA CYS A 9 -22.61 -12.67 7.58
C CYS A 9 -21.83 -13.35 8.73
N ALA A 10 -20.50 -13.54 8.57
CA ALA A 10 -19.66 -14.12 9.61
C ALA A 10 -19.51 -13.17 10.81
N ILE A 11 -19.36 -11.88 10.56
CA ILE A 11 -19.29 -10.84 11.60
C ILE A 11 -20.63 -10.74 12.36
N ALA A 12 -21.76 -10.79 11.68
CA ALA A 12 -23.08 -10.76 12.29
C ALA A 12 -23.37 -12.01 13.16
N ALA A 13 -22.83 -13.18 12.79
CA ALA A 13 -22.99 -14.42 13.56
C ALA A 13 -22.18 -14.42 14.87
N ILE A 14 -21.04 -13.74 14.91
CA ILE A 14 -20.20 -13.61 16.12
C ILE A 14 -20.83 -12.61 17.10
N LEU A 15 -21.46 -11.55 16.62
CA LEU A 15 -22.11 -10.53 17.45
C LEU A 15 -23.48 -10.95 18.00
N GLY A 16 -24.14 -11.94 17.39
CA GLY A 16 -25.51 -12.39 17.75
C GLY A 16 -25.60 -13.43 18.85
N SER A 17 -24.50 -14.04 19.32
CA SER A 17 -24.53 -15.18 20.25
C SER A 17 -24.13 -14.87 21.71
N GLY A 18 -24.01 -13.61 22.09
CA GLY A 18 -23.46 -13.19 23.38
C GLY A 18 -24.41 -12.51 24.34
N ALA A 19 -25.55 -13.09 24.66
CA ALA A 19 -26.34 -12.66 25.83
C ALA A 19 -26.18 -13.67 26.99
N CYS A 20 -24.99 -13.71 27.59
CA CYS A 20 -24.78 -14.27 28.93
C CYS A 20 -24.09 -13.24 29.80
N THR A 21 -24.87 -12.50 30.56
CA THR A 21 -24.42 -11.63 31.63
C THR A 21 -23.85 -12.47 32.79
N THR A 22 -22.55 -12.68 32.86
CA THR A 22 -21.89 -12.98 34.12
C THR A 22 -21.21 -11.70 34.60
N ALA A 23 -21.74 -11.15 35.69
CA ALA A 23 -21.12 -10.05 36.40
C ALA A 23 -19.77 -10.54 36.94
N PHE A 24 -18.66 -9.99 36.43
CA PHE A 24 -17.36 -10.13 37.05
C PHE A 24 -17.26 -9.12 38.18
N SER A 25 -17.18 -9.65 39.41
CA SER A 25 -16.74 -8.87 40.56
C SER A 25 -15.33 -8.37 40.29
N ALA A 26 -15.12 -7.07 40.36
CA ALA A 26 -13.80 -6.48 40.41
C ALA A 26 -13.18 -6.84 41.78
N ASP A 27 -12.27 -7.77 41.78
CA ASP A 27 -11.38 -8.01 42.92
C ASP A 27 -10.36 -6.85 42.95
N THR A 28 -10.53 -5.99 43.95
CA THR A 28 -9.53 -4.97 44.28
C THR A 28 -8.42 -5.67 45.04
N SER A 29 -7.38 -6.08 44.34
CA SER A 29 -6.16 -6.56 44.98
C SER A 29 -4.94 -5.86 44.44
N ASP A 30 -4.29 -5.21 45.38
CA ASP A 30 -2.88 -4.85 45.42
C ASP A 30 -2.31 -3.89 44.37
N THR A 31 -2.17 -2.65 44.82
CA THR A 31 -1.10 -1.75 44.39
C THR A 31 0.28 -2.39 44.54
N ASN A 32 0.65 -3.25 43.61
CA ASN A 32 2.04 -3.54 43.37
C ASN A 32 2.64 -2.30 42.72
N ALA A 33 3.58 -1.69 43.43
CA ALA A 33 4.45 -0.66 42.87
C ALA A 33 4.91 -1.13 41.49
N ALA A 34 4.49 -0.43 40.44
CA ALA A 34 4.96 -0.67 39.09
C ALA A 34 6.49 -0.64 39.16
N ASN A 35 7.11 -1.78 38.97
CA ASN A 35 8.51 -1.85 38.65
C ASN A 35 8.67 -1.09 37.35
N ASP A 36 9.19 0.11 37.42
CA ASP A 36 9.55 0.98 36.31
C ASP A 36 10.78 0.42 35.58
N GLN A 37 10.74 -0.90 35.31
CA GLN A 37 11.76 -1.55 34.51
C GLN A 37 11.44 -1.23 33.05
N ILE A 38 12.37 -0.52 32.43
CA ILE A 38 12.33 -0.29 30.98
C ILE A 38 12.15 -1.65 30.30
N GLN A 39 11.02 -1.82 29.61
CA GLN A 39 10.70 -3.06 28.92
C GLN A 39 11.79 -3.37 27.90
N GLU A 40 12.40 -4.54 28.01
CA GLU A 40 13.40 -5.01 27.07
C GLU A 40 12.76 -5.28 25.71
N ILE A 41 13.22 -4.58 24.67
CA ILE A 41 12.74 -4.77 23.30
C ILE A 41 13.65 -5.79 22.61
N ILE A 42 13.04 -6.94 22.29
CA ILE A 42 13.70 -8.02 21.55
C ILE A 42 13.41 -7.85 20.07
N VAL A 43 14.44 -7.95 19.24
CA VAL A 43 14.35 -7.82 17.79
C VAL A 43 14.99 -9.00 17.08
N THR A 44 14.67 -9.16 15.80
CA THR A 44 15.22 -10.22 14.93
C THR A 44 15.91 -9.65 13.69
N ALA A 45 16.41 -8.44 13.81
CA ALA A 45 17.00 -7.66 12.72
C ALA A 45 18.18 -8.35 12.02
N GLN A 46 19.00 -9.09 12.77
CA GLN A 46 20.13 -9.85 12.23
C GLN A 46 19.81 -11.33 11.99
N ARG A 47 18.51 -11.66 11.80
CA ARG A 47 18.04 -13.05 11.70
C ARG A 47 18.35 -13.90 12.95
N ARG A 48 18.59 -13.22 14.08
CA ARG A 48 18.81 -13.77 15.42
C ARG A 48 17.97 -12.99 16.42
N THR A 49 17.54 -13.65 17.49
CA THR A 49 16.82 -13.00 18.59
C THR A 49 17.83 -12.28 19.48
N GLU A 50 17.79 -10.96 19.50
CA GLU A 50 18.75 -10.12 20.24
C GLU A 50 18.02 -8.94 20.89
N ASN A 51 18.57 -8.45 22.02
CA ASN A 51 18.14 -7.19 22.59
C ASN A 51 18.52 -6.05 21.66
N ILE A 52 17.58 -5.13 21.37
CA ILE A 52 17.80 -3.98 20.48
C ILE A 52 19.03 -3.15 20.85
N GLN A 53 19.38 -3.08 22.14
CA GLN A 53 20.55 -2.34 22.62
C GLN A 53 21.89 -2.98 22.20
N ASN A 54 21.88 -4.25 21.84
CA ASN A 54 23.08 -5.00 21.45
C ASN A 54 23.24 -5.12 19.94
N VAL A 55 22.27 -4.66 19.15
CA VAL A 55 22.30 -4.77 17.69
C VAL A 55 23.18 -3.67 17.10
N PRO A 56 24.28 -4.00 16.37
CA PRO A 56 25.25 -3.02 15.86
C PRO A 56 24.82 -2.34 14.56
N ILE A 57 23.52 -2.09 14.38
CA ILE A 57 22.94 -1.36 13.24
C ILE A 57 21.94 -0.33 13.76
N ALA A 58 21.67 0.70 12.96
CA ALA A 58 20.62 1.65 13.26
C ALA A 58 19.26 0.95 13.06
N ILE A 59 18.54 0.75 14.15
CA ILE A 59 17.25 0.09 14.18
C ILE A 59 16.27 0.86 15.06
N GLN A 60 15.02 0.93 14.62
CA GLN A 60 13.89 1.34 15.42
C GLN A 60 12.89 0.19 15.47
N ALA A 61 12.31 -0.06 16.64
CA ALA A 61 11.24 -1.04 16.81
C ALA A 61 10.05 -0.37 17.48
N LEU A 62 8.88 -0.53 16.87
CA LEU A 62 7.58 -0.09 17.40
C LEU A 62 6.81 -1.34 17.78
N THR A 63 6.54 -1.52 19.07
CA THR A 63 5.77 -2.68 19.59
C THR A 63 4.31 -2.56 19.18
N GLY A 64 3.57 -3.68 19.17
CA GLY A 64 2.13 -3.70 18.88
C GLY A 64 1.33 -2.79 19.82
N GLU A 65 1.74 -2.71 21.09
CA GLU A 65 1.16 -1.77 22.07
C GLU A 65 1.41 -0.31 21.64
N THR A 66 2.64 0.04 21.26
CA THR A 66 2.98 1.38 20.79
C THR A 66 2.20 1.72 19.52
N LEU A 67 2.08 0.80 18.56
CA LEU A 67 1.28 1.01 17.34
C LEU A 67 -0.19 1.28 17.67
N THR A 68 -0.76 0.56 18.61
CA THR A 68 -2.14 0.77 19.09
C THR A 68 -2.29 2.13 19.79
N GLN A 69 -1.38 2.50 20.70
CA GLN A 69 -1.40 3.79 21.41
C GLN A 69 -1.27 4.98 20.45
N LEU A 70 -0.50 4.84 19.39
CA LEU A 70 -0.31 5.86 18.36
C LEU A 70 -1.37 5.82 17.25
N ASN A 71 -2.33 4.89 17.32
CA ASN A 71 -3.34 4.63 16.30
C ASN A 71 -2.74 4.45 14.90
N VAL A 72 -1.65 3.68 14.82
CA VAL A 72 -1.00 3.32 13.55
C VAL A 72 -1.67 2.08 12.99
N THR A 73 -2.35 2.21 11.87
CA THR A 73 -3.09 1.10 11.24
C THR A 73 -2.57 0.74 9.85
N ASN A 74 -1.88 1.66 9.17
CA ASN A 74 -1.31 1.44 7.84
C ASN A 74 0.08 2.09 7.72
N PHE A 75 0.68 1.99 6.53
CA PHE A 75 1.99 2.55 6.28
C PHE A 75 2.03 4.08 6.39
N ASP A 76 1.01 4.79 5.90
CA ASP A 76 0.97 6.25 5.93
C ASP A 76 0.88 6.81 7.36
N ASP A 77 0.30 6.03 8.29
CA ASP A 77 0.34 6.35 9.72
C ASP A 77 1.71 6.04 10.32
N LEU A 78 2.30 4.90 9.97
CA LEU A 78 3.60 4.45 10.48
C LEU A 78 4.71 5.44 10.16
N VAL A 79 4.78 5.94 8.93
CA VAL A 79 5.87 6.83 8.47
C VAL A 79 5.96 8.13 9.26
N LYS A 80 4.86 8.58 9.87
CA LYS A 80 4.82 9.79 10.71
C LYS A 80 5.71 9.68 11.96
N TYR A 81 6.02 8.47 12.38
CA TYR A 81 6.84 8.16 13.56
C TYR A 81 8.25 7.66 13.22
N LEU A 82 8.64 7.71 11.92
CA LEU A 82 9.92 7.23 11.44
C LEU A 82 10.75 8.39 10.87
N PRO A 83 11.64 9.02 11.64
CA PRO A 83 12.27 10.30 11.27
C PRO A 83 13.16 10.22 10.00
N ASN A 84 13.72 9.05 9.70
CA ASN A 84 14.61 8.85 8.53
C ASN A 84 13.91 8.17 7.36
N VAL A 85 12.59 7.96 7.45
CA VAL A 85 11.75 7.35 6.41
C VAL A 85 10.81 8.40 5.86
N THR A 86 10.74 8.48 4.55
CA THR A 86 9.78 9.32 3.84
C THR A 86 9.05 8.47 2.81
N ALA A 87 7.88 8.92 2.39
CA ALA A 87 7.11 8.26 1.36
C ALA A 87 6.64 9.26 0.30
N SER A 88 6.52 8.77 -0.92
CA SER A 88 5.73 9.39 -1.97
C SER A 88 4.54 8.47 -2.25
N SER A 89 3.33 8.97 -2.12
CA SER A 89 2.13 8.18 -2.26
C SER A 89 1.12 8.88 -3.18
N ALA A 90 0.47 8.10 -4.03
CA ALA A 90 -0.71 8.54 -4.78
C ALA A 90 -2.02 8.12 -4.10
N GLY A 91 -1.91 7.37 -2.99
CA GLY A 91 -3.02 6.88 -2.19
C GLY A 91 -2.71 5.51 -1.56
N PRO A 92 -3.67 4.91 -0.85
CA PRO A 92 -3.54 3.61 -0.22
C PRO A 92 -3.07 2.52 -1.18
N GLY A 93 -2.09 1.72 -0.77
CA GLY A 93 -1.45 0.68 -1.59
C GLY A 93 -0.56 1.21 -2.72
N GLN A 94 -0.34 2.53 -2.82
CA GLN A 94 0.41 3.17 -3.90
C GLN A 94 1.63 3.96 -3.39
N SER A 95 2.20 3.54 -2.28
CA SER A 95 3.32 4.23 -1.65
C SER A 95 4.66 3.70 -2.12
N GLN A 96 5.60 4.62 -2.35
CA GLN A 96 7.02 4.35 -2.51
C GLN A 96 7.76 4.85 -1.28
N ILE A 97 8.64 4.04 -0.75
CA ILE A 97 9.33 4.30 0.52
C ILE A 97 10.78 4.66 0.24
N PHE A 98 11.22 5.73 0.86
CA PHE A 98 12.59 6.20 0.81
C PHE A 98 13.19 6.24 2.22
N MET A 99 14.43 5.87 2.36
CA MET A 99 15.13 5.88 3.64
C MET A 99 16.46 6.60 3.53
N ARG A 100 16.76 7.49 4.49
CA ARG A 100 17.98 8.32 4.52
C ARG A 100 18.22 9.12 3.23
N GLY A 101 17.13 9.56 2.57
CA GLY A 101 17.19 10.33 1.33
C GLY A 101 17.55 9.52 0.09
N LEU A 102 17.74 8.20 0.17
CA LEU A 102 17.96 7.36 -1.00
C LEU A 102 16.64 7.12 -1.72
N SER A 103 16.60 7.48 -3.00
CA SER A 103 15.45 7.35 -3.88
C SER A 103 15.84 6.70 -5.19
N VAL A 104 14.96 5.88 -5.75
CA VAL A 104 15.08 5.35 -7.13
C VAL A 104 14.52 6.33 -8.19
N GLY A 105 14.16 7.54 -7.77
CA GLY A 105 13.47 8.54 -8.60
C GLY A 105 11.96 8.51 -8.41
N ASN A 106 11.27 9.48 -9.00
CA ASN A 106 9.81 9.49 -9.01
C ASN A 106 9.33 8.46 -10.03
N GLN A 107 8.72 7.42 -9.55
CA GLN A 107 8.12 6.38 -10.37
C GLN A 107 6.61 6.58 -10.30
N GLY A 108 5.96 6.70 -11.46
CA GLY A 108 4.51 6.78 -11.53
C GLY A 108 3.86 5.50 -10.99
N THR A 109 2.59 5.57 -10.69
CA THR A 109 1.80 4.38 -10.33
C THR A 109 1.39 3.55 -11.55
N GLN A 110 1.55 4.10 -12.76
CA GLN A 110 1.33 3.42 -14.03
C GLN A 110 2.43 2.42 -14.32
N SER A 111 2.08 1.28 -14.87
CA SER A 111 3.03 0.26 -15.33
C SER A 111 4.03 -0.14 -14.25
N GLY A 112 3.54 -0.32 -13.02
CA GLY A 112 4.36 -0.65 -11.87
C GLY A 112 5.30 -1.81 -12.16
N GLY A 113 4.77 -2.88 -12.73
CA GLY A 113 5.51 -4.10 -13.01
C GLY A 113 6.46 -4.05 -14.21
N SER A 114 6.24 -3.16 -15.18
CA SER A 114 6.95 -3.21 -16.47
C SER A 114 7.93 -2.05 -16.71
N ILE A 115 7.69 -0.87 -16.12
CA ILE A 115 8.50 0.34 -16.37
C ILE A 115 9.29 0.76 -15.12
N ASN A 116 8.74 0.52 -13.94
CA ASN A 116 9.31 1.00 -12.69
C ASN A 116 10.43 0.08 -12.18
N GLY A 117 11.40 0.66 -11.49
CA GLY A 117 12.46 -0.09 -10.82
C GLY A 117 12.01 -0.64 -9.46
N PHE A 118 12.79 -1.58 -8.93
CA PHE A 118 12.58 -2.06 -7.57
C PHE A 118 12.82 -0.96 -6.54
N PRO A 119 12.05 -0.92 -5.44
CA PRO A 119 12.26 0.02 -4.35
C PRO A 119 13.62 -0.24 -3.66
N ASN A 120 14.21 0.82 -3.10
CA ASN A 120 15.45 0.72 -2.31
C ASN A 120 15.21 0.27 -0.85
N VAL A 121 13.96 0.28 -0.40
CA VAL A 121 13.55 -0.18 0.92
C VAL A 121 12.73 -1.43 0.77
N ALA A 122 13.19 -2.54 1.34
CA ALA A 122 12.47 -3.79 1.33
C ALA A 122 11.36 -3.80 2.39
N ILE A 123 10.20 -4.33 2.03
CA ILE A 123 9.11 -4.62 2.96
C ILE A 123 9.04 -6.13 3.18
N TYR A 124 8.90 -6.52 4.45
CA TYR A 124 8.70 -7.91 4.85
C TYR A 124 7.45 -8.06 5.70
N LEU A 125 6.65 -9.07 5.40
CA LEU A 125 5.61 -9.57 6.28
C LEU A 125 6.09 -10.91 6.85
N ASP A 126 6.45 -10.91 8.14
CA ASP A 126 7.21 -11.99 8.79
C ASP A 126 8.50 -12.32 8.03
N GLU A 127 8.60 -13.49 7.42
CA GLU A 127 9.76 -13.91 6.64
C GLU A 127 9.59 -13.70 5.12
N GLN A 128 8.40 -13.29 4.64
CA GLN A 128 8.12 -13.09 3.21
C GLN A 128 8.43 -11.66 2.77
N SER A 129 9.20 -11.53 1.71
CA SER A 129 9.38 -10.26 1.01
C SER A 129 8.10 -9.85 0.26
N GLY A 130 7.65 -8.64 0.47
CA GLY A 130 6.55 -8.00 -0.25
C GLY A 130 7.02 -7.01 -1.31
N GLN A 131 8.22 -7.19 -1.86
CA GLN A 131 8.79 -6.28 -2.85
C GLN A 131 8.09 -6.39 -4.19
N LEU A 132 7.76 -5.25 -4.77
CA LEU A 132 7.31 -5.09 -6.15
C LEU A 132 7.93 -3.84 -6.78
N PRO A 133 8.16 -3.81 -8.09
CA PRO A 133 8.48 -2.59 -8.80
C PRO A 133 7.39 -1.52 -8.62
N GLY A 134 7.79 -0.28 -8.48
CA GLY A 134 6.90 0.87 -8.46
C GLY A 134 6.09 1.13 -7.20
N ARG A 135 5.83 0.12 -6.37
CA ARG A 135 5.07 0.30 -5.12
C ARG A 135 5.42 -0.73 -4.05
N ASN A 136 5.38 -0.32 -2.79
CA ASN A 136 5.58 -1.20 -1.66
C ASN A 136 4.27 -1.94 -1.28
N LEU A 137 4.40 -3.06 -0.58
CA LEU A 137 3.25 -3.73 0.02
C LEU A 137 2.74 -2.89 1.20
N ASP A 138 1.47 -2.54 1.19
CA ASP A 138 0.81 -1.85 2.30
C ASP A 138 0.14 -2.89 3.20
N VAL A 139 0.69 -3.08 4.39
CA VAL A 139 0.23 -4.07 5.37
C VAL A 139 -0.59 -3.37 6.45
N TYR A 140 -1.85 -3.78 6.63
CA TYR A 140 -2.67 -3.30 7.73
C TYR A 140 -2.17 -3.84 9.08
N ALA A 141 -2.02 -2.95 10.06
CA ALA A 141 -1.32 -3.23 11.31
C ALA A 141 -2.19 -3.97 12.36
N ALA A 142 -3.04 -4.92 11.92
CA ALA A 142 -3.83 -5.73 12.85
C ALA A 142 -2.98 -6.83 13.50
N ASP A 143 -3.01 -6.88 14.84
CA ASP A 143 -2.38 -7.92 15.65
C ASP A 143 -0.91 -8.15 15.30
N LEU A 144 -0.14 -7.07 15.23
CA LEU A 144 1.31 -7.12 15.10
C LEU A 144 1.97 -7.25 16.45
N GLU A 145 3.03 -8.03 16.52
CA GLU A 145 3.94 -8.06 17.66
C GLU A 145 4.77 -6.78 17.70
N ARG A 146 5.32 -6.40 16.53
CA ARG A 146 6.12 -5.19 16.35
C ARG A 146 6.37 -4.89 14.87
N VAL A 147 6.81 -3.67 14.60
CA VAL A 147 7.43 -3.29 13.32
C VAL A 147 8.89 -2.95 13.58
N GLU A 148 9.80 -3.61 12.87
CA GLU A 148 11.24 -3.32 12.89
C GLU A 148 11.62 -2.50 11.66
N VAL A 149 12.33 -1.39 11.85
CA VAL A 149 12.84 -0.52 10.79
C VAL A 149 14.36 -0.52 10.86
N LEU A 150 14.99 -1.18 9.90
CA LEU A 150 16.44 -1.32 9.80
C LEU A 150 16.95 -0.32 8.78
N GLU A 151 17.77 0.61 9.23
CA GLU A 151 18.28 1.68 8.40
C GLU A 151 19.68 1.36 7.85
N GLY A 152 19.87 1.67 6.57
CA GLY A 152 21.10 1.41 5.85
C GLY A 152 21.09 0.06 5.11
N PRO A 153 22.18 -0.26 4.36
CA PRO A 153 22.24 -1.44 3.52
C PRO A 153 22.05 -2.76 4.30
N GLN A 154 21.07 -3.57 3.90
CA GLN A 154 20.74 -4.84 4.52
C GLN A 154 20.73 -6.00 3.51
N GLY A 155 21.29 -5.82 2.32
CA GLY A 155 21.19 -6.77 1.20
C GLY A 155 21.75 -8.17 1.53
N THR A 156 22.72 -8.29 2.43
CA THR A 156 23.30 -9.59 2.82
C THR A 156 22.29 -10.53 3.48
N LEU A 157 21.34 -9.99 4.28
CA LEU A 157 20.37 -10.77 5.04
C LEU A 157 18.95 -10.68 4.47
N PHE A 158 18.69 -9.67 3.62
CA PHE A 158 17.36 -9.37 3.11
C PHE A 158 17.31 -9.26 1.58
N GLY A 159 18.38 -9.59 0.88
CA GLY A 159 18.40 -9.70 -0.58
C GLY A 159 18.20 -8.38 -1.33
N ALA A 160 17.62 -8.50 -2.52
CA ALA A 160 17.35 -7.38 -3.42
C ALA A 160 16.40 -6.34 -2.80
N GLY A 161 16.55 -5.05 -3.21
CA GLY A 161 15.70 -3.96 -2.71
C GLY A 161 16.01 -3.46 -1.30
N ALA A 162 16.95 -4.08 -0.57
CA ALA A 162 17.36 -3.66 0.77
C ALA A 162 18.60 -2.75 0.78
N GLN A 163 18.75 -1.88 -0.23
CA GLN A 163 19.91 -0.98 -0.35
C GLN A 163 19.88 0.18 0.66
N ALA A 164 18.69 0.73 0.90
CA ALA A 164 18.50 1.84 1.84
C ALA A 164 18.06 1.37 3.22
N GLY A 165 17.40 0.21 3.30
CA GLY A 165 16.95 -0.39 4.55
C GLY A 165 15.82 -1.40 4.36
N VAL A 166 15.25 -1.81 5.49
CA VAL A 166 14.17 -2.81 5.54
C VAL A 166 13.12 -2.37 6.56
N ILE A 167 11.86 -2.57 6.23
CA ILE A 167 10.73 -2.48 7.17
C ILE A 167 10.11 -3.87 7.29
N ARG A 168 10.03 -4.38 8.51
CA ARG A 168 9.51 -5.71 8.80
C ARG A 168 8.29 -5.63 9.69
N TYR A 169 7.17 -6.12 9.20
CA TYR A 169 5.94 -6.34 9.97
C TYR A 169 5.99 -7.75 10.54
N ILE A 170 6.02 -7.85 11.86
CA ILE A 170 6.11 -9.13 12.58
C ILE A 170 4.79 -9.36 13.29
N THR A 171 4.12 -10.45 12.93
CA THR A 171 2.80 -10.79 13.45
C THR A 171 2.89 -11.52 14.79
N ASN A 172 1.87 -11.36 15.64
CA ASN A 172 1.75 -12.16 16.84
C ASN A 172 1.57 -13.65 16.49
N LYS A 173 2.33 -14.49 17.17
CA LYS A 173 2.27 -15.94 17.01
C LYS A 173 1.21 -16.57 17.94
N PRO A 174 0.68 -17.76 17.60
CA PRO A 174 -0.17 -18.50 18.51
C PRO A 174 0.53 -18.78 19.84
N LYS A 175 -0.20 -18.65 20.95
CA LYS A 175 0.25 -19.00 22.30
C LYS A 175 -0.28 -20.38 22.66
N LEU A 176 0.60 -21.27 23.13
CA LEU A 176 0.30 -22.69 23.32
C LEU A 176 -0.43 -23.02 24.64
N ASP A 177 -0.50 -22.07 25.55
CA ASP A 177 -0.90 -22.28 26.96
C ASP A 177 -2.09 -21.41 27.39
N VAL A 178 -2.60 -20.53 26.50
CA VAL A 178 -3.65 -19.59 26.89
C VAL A 178 -4.72 -19.44 25.80
N THR A 179 -5.97 -19.50 26.20
CA THR A 179 -7.08 -19.03 25.37
C THR A 179 -7.31 -17.56 25.67
N GLU A 180 -7.13 -16.73 24.68
CA GLU A 180 -7.34 -15.28 24.77
C GLU A 180 -8.01 -14.75 23.51
N GLY A 181 -8.73 -13.64 23.65
CA GLY A 181 -9.29 -12.95 22.51
C GLY A 181 -9.65 -11.53 22.86
N ASN A 182 -9.67 -10.69 21.85
CA ASN A 182 -10.19 -9.34 21.99
C ASN A 182 -10.98 -8.93 20.76
N VAL A 183 -11.87 -7.97 20.93
CA VAL A 183 -12.57 -7.27 19.85
C VAL A 183 -12.43 -5.79 20.12
N THR A 184 -11.91 -5.07 19.12
CA THR A 184 -11.81 -3.61 19.13
C THR A 184 -12.73 -3.06 18.05
N ALA A 185 -13.47 -2.02 18.37
CA ALA A 185 -14.29 -1.29 17.41
C ALA A 185 -14.07 0.20 17.58
N GLY A 186 -13.91 0.90 16.47
CA GLY A 186 -13.68 2.33 16.41
C GLY A 186 -14.70 3.06 15.56
N TYR A 187 -14.94 4.32 15.91
CA TYR A 187 -15.69 5.27 15.10
C TYR A 187 -15.00 6.62 15.13
N GLY A 188 -14.80 7.19 13.97
CA GLY A 188 -14.13 8.47 13.81
C GLY A 188 -14.83 9.37 12.80
N VAL A 189 -14.39 10.63 12.76
CA VAL A 189 -14.84 11.59 11.75
C VAL A 189 -13.65 12.35 11.21
N THR A 190 -13.66 12.59 9.90
CA THR A 190 -12.66 13.44 9.23
C THR A 190 -13.30 14.81 8.97
N ALA A 191 -12.60 15.88 9.29
CA ALA A 191 -13.11 17.23 9.06
C ALA A 191 -13.41 17.45 7.57
N GLY A 192 -14.68 17.74 7.26
CA GLY A 192 -15.14 17.93 5.87
C GLY A 192 -15.28 16.62 5.07
N GLY A 193 -15.21 15.46 5.73
CA GLY A 193 -15.35 14.16 5.12
C GLY A 193 -16.42 13.29 5.75
N ASP A 194 -16.52 12.05 5.26
CA ASP A 194 -17.44 11.03 5.75
C ASP A 194 -16.90 10.32 7.02
N PRO A 195 -17.75 9.62 7.78
CA PRO A 195 -17.34 8.88 8.97
C PRO A 195 -16.35 7.73 8.65
N ASN A 196 -15.54 7.40 9.66
CA ASN A 196 -14.64 6.26 9.67
C ASN A 196 -15.18 5.21 10.64
N THR A 197 -15.03 3.93 10.30
CA THR A 197 -15.40 2.81 11.17
C THR A 197 -14.37 1.71 11.07
N ASP A 198 -13.98 1.14 12.20
CA ASP A 198 -13.09 -0.01 12.22
C ASP A 198 -13.56 -1.08 13.19
N VAL A 199 -13.28 -2.32 12.85
CA VAL A 199 -13.47 -3.49 13.72
C VAL A 199 -12.30 -4.44 13.51
N THR A 200 -11.69 -4.86 14.61
CA THR A 200 -10.68 -5.91 14.63
C THR A 200 -11.03 -6.94 15.69
N ALA A 201 -11.00 -8.22 15.33
CA ALA A 201 -11.16 -9.30 16.28
C ALA A 201 -10.00 -10.29 16.21
N VAL A 202 -9.53 -10.71 17.37
CA VAL A 202 -8.42 -11.65 17.55
C VAL A 202 -8.87 -12.76 18.47
N LEU A 203 -8.52 -14.01 18.12
CA LEU A 203 -8.77 -15.18 18.96
C LEU A 203 -7.56 -16.12 18.91
N ASN A 204 -7.07 -16.50 20.07
CA ASN A 204 -6.04 -17.52 20.25
C ASN A 204 -6.59 -18.71 21.02
N VAL A 205 -6.42 -19.91 20.48
CA VAL A 205 -6.92 -21.16 21.10
C VAL A 205 -5.85 -22.23 21.04
N PRO A 206 -5.35 -22.71 22.19
CA PRO A 206 -4.60 -23.97 22.26
C PRO A 206 -5.55 -25.12 21.89
N LEU A 207 -5.19 -25.91 20.88
CA LEU A 207 -5.92 -27.13 20.50
C LEU A 207 -5.40 -28.34 21.28
N ILE A 208 -4.09 -28.37 21.52
CA ILE A 208 -3.40 -29.35 22.33
C ILE A 208 -2.47 -28.55 23.23
N ASP A 209 -2.72 -28.63 24.52
CA ASP A 209 -1.98 -27.87 25.53
C ASP A 209 -0.45 -28.03 25.38
N HIS A 210 0.28 -26.91 25.42
CA HIS A 210 1.75 -26.80 25.20
C HIS A 210 2.28 -27.41 23.90
N THR A 211 1.39 -27.78 22.94
CA THR A 211 1.83 -28.51 21.74
C THR A 211 1.31 -27.87 20.45
N LEU A 212 0.02 -27.54 20.38
CA LEU A 212 -0.60 -27.01 19.16
C LEU A 212 -1.58 -25.90 19.50
N ALA A 213 -1.39 -24.75 18.91
CA ALA A 213 -2.33 -23.63 19.01
C ALA A 213 -2.63 -23.01 17.64
N ILE A 214 -3.80 -22.41 17.55
CA ILE A 214 -4.22 -21.58 16.42
C ILE A 214 -4.51 -20.15 16.90
N ARG A 215 -4.24 -19.19 16.03
CA ARG A 215 -4.58 -17.78 16.21
C ARG A 215 -5.26 -17.26 14.96
N GLY A 216 -6.44 -16.67 15.14
CA GLY A 216 -7.21 -16.04 14.07
C GLY A 216 -7.31 -14.54 14.30
N VAL A 217 -7.23 -13.78 13.20
CA VAL A 217 -7.40 -12.33 13.17
C VAL A 217 -8.31 -11.98 12.01
N ILE A 218 -9.30 -11.15 12.25
CA ILE A 218 -10.13 -10.54 11.19
C ILE A 218 -10.20 -9.04 11.44
N TYR A 219 -10.24 -8.26 10.37
CA TYR A 219 -10.40 -6.81 10.47
C TYR A 219 -11.15 -6.24 9.27
N ASP A 220 -11.82 -5.12 9.52
CA ASP A 220 -12.48 -4.25 8.55
C ASP A 220 -12.29 -2.82 9.03
N ASP A 221 -11.60 -1.99 8.24
CA ASP A 221 -11.39 -0.56 8.51
C ASP A 221 -11.82 0.23 7.29
N THR A 222 -12.93 0.96 7.42
CA THR A 222 -13.42 1.87 6.40
C THR A 222 -13.15 3.31 6.82
N ARG A 223 -12.34 4.01 6.03
CA ARG A 223 -12.06 5.42 6.17
C ARG A 223 -12.87 6.21 5.16
N GLY A 224 -13.70 7.12 5.65
CA GLY A 224 -14.54 7.98 4.83
C GLY A 224 -13.73 8.91 3.94
N GLY A 225 -14.26 9.19 2.76
CA GLY A 225 -13.66 10.15 1.84
C GLY A 225 -13.67 11.58 2.37
N TYR A 226 -12.81 12.41 1.82
CA TYR A 226 -12.69 13.84 2.19
C TYR A 226 -12.31 14.74 1.00
N ILE A 227 -12.05 14.16 -0.18
CA ILE A 227 -11.82 14.91 -1.42
C ILE A 227 -13.13 15.07 -2.16
N ASN A 228 -13.40 16.27 -2.68
CA ASN A 228 -14.61 16.58 -3.44
C ASN A 228 -14.27 16.67 -4.93
N ASN A 229 -15.04 15.97 -5.76
CA ASN A 229 -15.00 16.20 -7.20
C ASN A 229 -16.01 17.28 -7.55
N VAL A 230 -15.51 18.49 -7.81
CA VAL A 230 -16.35 19.66 -8.07
C VAL A 230 -16.62 19.82 -9.58
N ALA A 231 -17.71 20.50 -9.91
CA ALA A 231 -18.07 20.78 -11.29
C ALA A 231 -16.95 21.53 -12.02
N GLY A 232 -16.61 21.04 -13.20
CA GLY A 232 -15.58 21.63 -14.05
C GLY A 232 -15.76 21.24 -15.50
N THR A 233 -15.05 21.96 -16.35
CA THR A 233 -14.96 21.70 -17.78
C THR A 233 -13.51 21.52 -18.18
N PHE A 234 -13.31 20.81 -19.29
CA PHE A 234 -12.07 20.77 -20.02
C PHE A 234 -12.33 21.35 -21.40
N THR A 235 -11.77 22.51 -21.64
CA THR A 235 -11.84 23.16 -22.96
C THR A 235 -10.42 23.27 -23.49
N ARG A 236 -10.21 22.79 -24.75
CA ARG A 236 -8.91 22.93 -25.37
C ARG A 236 -8.61 24.41 -25.60
N ASN A 237 -7.36 24.77 -25.39
CA ASN A 237 -6.88 26.12 -25.63
C ASN A 237 -5.56 26.11 -26.41
N ASN A 238 -5.20 27.25 -27.02
CA ASN A 238 -4.02 27.37 -27.86
C ASN A 238 -2.69 27.22 -27.09
N ASN A 239 -2.72 27.13 -25.75
CA ASN A 239 -1.53 26.88 -24.89
C ASN A 239 -1.36 25.40 -24.56
N ASP A 240 -2.25 24.52 -25.00
CA ASP A 240 -2.11 23.07 -24.81
C ASP A 240 -0.92 22.59 -25.63
N LEU A 241 0.13 22.10 -24.97
CA LEU A 241 1.47 21.92 -25.56
C LEU A 241 1.57 20.79 -26.57
N GLY A 242 0.68 19.81 -26.53
CA GLY A 242 0.74 18.59 -27.33
C GLY A 242 -0.01 18.66 -28.66
N ILE A 243 -0.70 19.75 -28.98
CA ILE A 243 -1.59 19.78 -30.11
C ILE A 243 -0.99 20.60 -31.23
N HIS A 244 -0.57 19.92 -32.28
CA HIS A 244 -0.14 20.55 -33.53
C HIS A 244 -1.36 20.71 -34.46
N TYR A 245 -2.01 21.84 -34.31
CA TYR A 245 -3.12 22.20 -35.22
C TYR A 245 -2.59 22.58 -36.58
N ALA A 246 -3.43 22.36 -37.62
CA ALA A 246 -3.12 22.77 -38.95
C ALA A 246 -2.63 24.24 -39.01
N ASN A 247 -1.53 24.46 -39.70
CA ASN A 247 -0.93 25.77 -39.89
C ASN A 247 -2.00 26.79 -40.28
N TYR A 248 -2.45 27.60 -39.35
CA TYR A 248 -2.97 28.90 -39.68
C TYR A 248 -1.73 29.73 -40.05
N PRO A 249 -1.72 30.32 -41.28
CA PRO A 249 -0.54 31.03 -41.72
C PRO A 249 -0.14 32.07 -40.70
N ALA A 250 1.13 32.15 -40.41
CA ALA A 250 1.78 33.04 -39.44
C ALA A 250 1.63 34.56 -39.84
N THR A 251 0.45 34.96 -40.24
CA THR A 251 0.12 36.32 -40.69
C THR A 251 -0.48 37.17 -39.56
N GLY A 252 -0.22 36.86 -38.32
CA GLY A 252 -0.55 37.76 -37.21
C GLY A 252 -2.05 37.96 -36.93
N GLY A 253 -2.91 37.12 -37.48
CA GLY A 253 -4.36 37.17 -37.26
C GLY A 253 -4.77 36.38 -35.98
N ALA A 254 -5.91 36.79 -35.39
CA ALA A 254 -6.53 36.01 -34.31
C ALA A 254 -7.00 34.64 -34.84
N CYS A 255 -6.91 33.60 -34.00
CA CYS A 255 -7.48 32.30 -34.35
C CYS A 255 -9.00 32.36 -34.51
N PRO A 256 -9.62 31.39 -35.24
CA PRO A 256 -11.08 31.40 -35.51
C PRO A 256 -11.91 31.36 -34.22
N ASN A 257 -11.36 30.91 -33.09
CA ASN A 257 -11.99 30.94 -31.78
C ASN A 257 -11.83 32.29 -31.04
N GLY A 258 -11.24 33.31 -31.68
CA GLY A 258 -11.00 34.63 -31.12
C GLY A 258 -9.85 34.70 -30.09
N GLN A 259 -9.16 33.60 -29.84
CA GLN A 259 -8.00 33.59 -28.98
C GLN A 259 -6.71 33.92 -29.73
N PRO A 260 -5.65 34.42 -29.07
CA PRO A 260 -4.35 34.55 -29.71
C PRO A 260 -3.79 33.18 -30.08
N PRO A 261 -2.99 33.09 -31.16
CA PRO A 261 -2.28 31.85 -31.47
C PRO A 261 -1.32 31.45 -30.35
N SER A 262 -0.98 30.14 -30.28
CA SER A 262 -0.09 29.63 -29.29
C SER A 262 1.27 30.32 -29.27
N PRO A 263 1.87 30.56 -28.10
CA PRO A 263 3.23 31.09 -27.97
C PRO A 263 4.29 30.05 -28.40
N PRO A 264 5.56 30.49 -28.64
CA PRO A 264 6.66 29.54 -28.84
C PRO A 264 6.76 28.49 -27.71
N PRO A 265 7.13 27.24 -28.03
CA PRO A 265 7.65 26.75 -29.33
C PRO A 265 6.58 26.42 -30.37
N ASN A 266 5.30 26.43 -30.04
CA ASN A 266 4.17 26.10 -30.96
C ASN A 266 3.56 27.35 -31.60
N ALA A 267 4.35 28.35 -31.92
CA ALA A 267 3.89 29.62 -32.43
C ALA A 267 3.05 29.46 -33.73
N GLY A 268 1.85 30.02 -33.70
CA GLY A 268 0.98 30.06 -34.88
C GLY A 268 -0.09 28.98 -34.95
N TYR A 269 -0.17 28.09 -33.94
CA TYR A 269 -1.22 27.05 -33.89
C TYR A 269 -2.50 27.57 -33.24
N CYS A 270 -3.63 27.12 -33.74
CA CYS A 270 -4.96 27.46 -33.26
C CYS A 270 -5.78 26.20 -33.00
N VAL A 271 -6.59 26.22 -31.94
CA VAL A 271 -7.58 25.16 -31.68
C VAL A 271 -8.60 25.15 -32.85
N PRO A 272 -8.84 24.00 -33.51
CA PRO A 272 -9.83 23.90 -34.56
C PRO A 272 -11.22 24.30 -34.06
N PRO A 273 -12.00 25.07 -34.88
CA PRO A 273 -13.37 25.36 -34.55
C PRO A 273 -14.20 24.10 -34.35
N GLY A 274 -15.06 24.09 -33.33
CA GLY A 274 -15.92 22.93 -33.01
C GLY A 274 -15.21 21.78 -32.29
N SER A 275 -13.98 21.98 -31.83
CA SER A 275 -13.32 20.99 -30.95
C SER A 275 -14.19 20.70 -29.72
N PRO A 276 -14.40 19.42 -29.37
CA PRO A 276 -15.24 19.04 -28.22
C PRO A 276 -14.72 19.61 -26.91
N SER A 277 -15.63 20.02 -26.05
CA SER A 277 -15.39 20.25 -24.64
C SER A 277 -15.97 19.11 -23.84
N LEU A 278 -15.40 18.85 -22.65
CA LEU A 278 -15.85 17.83 -21.72
C LEU A 278 -16.28 18.49 -20.42
N ASN A 279 -17.34 17.99 -19.79
CA ASN A 279 -17.72 18.35 -18.42
C ASN A 279 -17.82 17.09 -17.56
N ASN A 280 -17.70 17.26 -16.25
CA ASN A 280 -17.76 16.18 -15.30
C ASN A 280 -19.04 16.13 -14.47
N ALA A 281 -20.13 16.72 -14.97
CA ALA A 281 -21.38 16.88 -14.22
C ALA A 281 -21.92 15.55 -13.63
N ALA A 282 -21.70 14.44 -14.33
CA ALA A 282 -22.12 13.09 -13.88
C ALA A 282 -21.27 12.53 -12.72
N LEU A 283 -20.08 13.09 -12.46
CA LEU A 283 -19.12 12.63 -11.47
C LEU A 283 -18.96 13.60 -10.30
N VAL A 284 -19.72 14.70 -10.30
CA VAL A 284 -19.69 15.66 -9.19
C VAL A 284 -20.23 15.02 -7.92
N ALA A 285 -19.39 14.93 -6.91
CA ALA A 285 -19.73 14.34 -5.62
C ALA A 285 -18.77 14.83 -4.54
N ASN A 286 -19.22 14.77 -3.30
CA ASN A 286 -18.37 15.00 -2.13
C ASN A 286 -17.74 13.69 -1.67
N ALA A 287 -16.61 13.80 -0.96
CA ALA A 287 -15.97 12.68 -0.26
C ALA A 287 -15.73 11.45 -1.17
N ILE A 288 -15.20 11.69 -2.39
CA ILE A 288 -15.09 10.66 -3.43
C ILE A 288 -13.99 9.62 -3.19
N ASN A 289 -13.20 9.77 -2.12
CA ASN A 289 -12.03 8.95 -1.86
C ASN A 289 -12.12 8.11 -0.56
N PRO A 290 -13.20 7.33 -0.36
CA PRO A 290 -13.19 6.36 0.72
C PRO A 290 -12.17 5.27 0.45
N VAL A 291 -11.70 4.64 1.54
CA VAL A 291 -10.86 3.45 1.45
C VAL A 291 -11.28 2.42 2.48
N THR A 292 -11.30 1.15 2.08
CA THR A 292 -11.59 0.04 2.98
C THR A 292 -10.42 -0.95 2.98
N TYR A 293 -9.92 -1.26 4.19
CA TYR A 293 -8.98 -2.35 4.45
C TYR A 293 -9.74 -3.52 5.06
N GLN A 294 -9.68 -4.67 4.44
CA GLN A 294 -10.30 -5.89 4.96
C GLN A 294 -9.28 -7.02 4.95
N GLY A 295 -9.30 -7.85 5.98
CA GLY A 295 -8.41 -9.00 5.97
C GLY A 295 -8.73 -10.06 7.01
N ILE A 296 -8.11 -11.20 6.77
CA ILE A 296 -8.11 -12.35 7.66
C ILE A 296 -6.71 -12.96 7.70
N ARG A 297 -6.26 -13.31 8.90
CA ARG A 297 -5.05 -14.09 9.09
C ARG A 297 -5.34 -15.25 10.04
N VAL A 298 -4.92 -16.44 9.62
CA VAL A 298 -4.96 -17.65 10.46
C VAL A 298 -3.55 -18.20 10.55
N SER A 299 -3.10 -18.44 11.76
CA SER A 299 -1.79 -19.04 12.04
C SER A 299 -1.92 -20.26 12.94
N GLY A 300 -1.10 -21.27 12.69
CA GLY A 300 -1.00 -22.48 13.50
C GLY A 300 0.44 -22.68 13.92
N LEU A 301 0.67 -22.80 15.22
CA LEU A 301 1.98 -23.11 15.81
C LEU A 301 1.93 -24.53 16.39
N TRP A 302 2.86 -25.35 15.93
CA TRP A 302 3.03 -26.71 16.41
C TRP A 302 4.43 -26.90 17.01
N ASP A 303 4.50 -27.10 18.31
CA ASP A 303 5.70 -27.58 19.01
C ASP A 303 5.78 -29.11 18.86
N ILE A 304 6.59 -29.55 17.91
CA ILE A 304 6.74 -30.96 17.53
C ILE A 304 7.45 -31.71 18.67
N ASN A 305 8.48 -31.11 19.25
CA ASN A 305 9.22 -31.58 20.40
C ASN A 305 10.09 -30.44 20.97
N SER A 306 10.93 -30.72 21.98
CA SER A 306 11.80 -29.71 22.60
C SER A 306 12.78 -28.99 21.66
N ASP A 307 13.04 -29.55 20.50
CA ASP A 307 14.02 -29.04 19.53
C ASP A 307 13.41 -28.50 18.26
N TRP A 308 12.15 -28.80 17.95
CA TRP A 308 11.53 -28.47 16.69
C TRP A 308 10.12 -27.90 16.85
N ASN A 309 9.87 -26.78 16.18
CA ASN A 309 8.53 -26.24 16.00
C ASN A 309 8.28 -25.83 14.54
N ALA A 310 7.01 -25.73 14.19
CA ALA A 310 6.56 -25.28 12.87
C ALA A 310 5.45 -24.24 13.04
N LEU A 311 5.55 -23.13 12.31
CA LEU A 311 4.55 -22.08 12.22
C LEU A 311 4.06 -22.00 10.78
N LEU A 312 2.76 -22.21 10.58
CA LEU A 312 2.09 -21.99 9.30
C LEU A 312 1.19 -20.76 9.43
N VAL A 313 1.30 -19.83 8.48
CA VAL A 313 0.50 -18.61 8.44
C VAL A 313 -0.17 -18.51 7.07
N GLN A 314 -1.48 -18.28 7.07
CA GLN A 314 -2.25 -17.90 5.89
C GLN A 314 -2.85 -16.53 6.12
N SER A 315 -2.55 -15.58 5.24
CA SER A 315 -3.05 -14.20 5.29
C SER A 315 -3.76 -13.84 4.00
N TYR A 316 -4.83 -13.09 4.13
CA TYR A 316 -5.49 -12.40 3.02
C TYR A 316 -5.75 -10.95 3.43
N GLN A 317 -5.48 -10.00 2.54
CA GLN A 317 -5.83 -8.59 2.69
C GLN A 317 -6.38 -8.04 1.38
N SER A 318 -7.36 -7.16 1.49
CA SER A 318 -7.89 -6.34 0.39
C SER A 318 -7.87 -4.88 0.79
N ILE A 319 -7.37 -4.03 -0.10
CA ILE A 319 -7.52 -2.58 -0.07
C ILE A 319 -8.43 -2.22 -1.23
N ASP A 320 -9.53 -1.50 -0.95
CA ASP A 320 -10.44 -0.96 -1.94
C ASP A 320 -10.49 0.56 -1.74
N ALA A 321 -9.78 1.31 -2.60
CA ALA A 321 -9.64 2.75 -2.53
C ALA A 321 -10.28 3.38 -3.76
N ASP A 322 -11.34 4.15 -3.57
CA ASP A 322 -12.00 4.90 -4.64
C ASP A 322 -11.42 6.31 -4.76
N GLY A 323 -11.68 6.96 -5.89
CA GLY A 323 -11.28 8.33 -6.14
C GLY A 323 -9.77 8.55 -6.21
N VAL A 324 -9.36 9.73 -5.75
CA VAL A 324 -7.95 10.17 -5.70
C VAL A 324 -7.62 10.76 -4.33
N PHE A 325 -6.35 10.65 -3.91
CA PHE A 325 -5.86 11.09 -2.60
C PHE A 325 -4.99 12.34 -2.69
N TYR A 326 -5.21 13.14 -3.73
CA TYR A 326 -4.57 14.44 -3.92
C TYR A 326 -5.62 15.51 -4.22
N GLN A 327 -5.23 16.76 -4.08
CA GLN A 327 -6.03 17.92 -4.49
C GLN A 327 -5.33 18.68 -5.61
N THR A 328 -6.10 19.40 -6.41
CA THR A 328 -5.56 20.31 -7.42
C THR A 328 -5.87 21.77 -7.07
N PRO A 329 -4.89 22.70 -7.19
CA PRO A 329 -5.14 24.10 -6.85
C PRO A 329 -6.04 24.81 -7.87
N LYS A 330 -6.20 24.23 -9.06
CA LYS A 330 -7.00 24.77 -10.16
C LYS A 330 -7.67 23.63 -10.92
N SER A 331 -8.86 23.95 -11.49
CA SER A 331 -9.53 23.08 -12.45
C SER A 331 -8.70 22.93 -13.74
N SER A 332 -9.13 22.03 -14.63
CA SER A 332 -8.55 21.85 -15.96
C SER A 332 -8.53 23.16 -16.79
N ASP A 333 -9.52 24.02 -16.65
CA ASP A 333 -9.59 25.31 -17.34
C ASP A 333 -8.94 26.46 -16.54
N GLY A 334 -8.18 26.13 -15.49
CA GLY A 334 -7.40 27.11 -14.73
C GLY A 334 -8.16 27.89 -13.66
N VAL A 335 -9.41 27.54 -13.38
CA VAL A 335 -10.22 28.17 -12.31
C VAL A 335 -9.71 27.72 -10.95
N PRO A 336 -9.40 28.62 -9.99
CA PRO A 336 -8.99 28.24 -8.64
C PRO A 336 -10.05 27.36 -7.95
N LEU A 337 -9.59 26.30 -7.30
CA LEU A 337 -10.44 25.38 -6.53
C LEU A 337 -10.26 25.60 -5.03
N ALA A 338 -11.31 25.25 -4.27
CA ALA A 338 -11.22 25.17 -2.81
C ALA A 338 -10.25 24.04 -2.39
N PRO A 339 -9.68 24.10 -1.18
CA PRO A 339 -8.94 22.98 -0.61
C PRO A 339 -9.75 21.68 -0.67
N GLN A 340 -9.06 20.55 -0.74
CA GLN A 340 -9.66 19.20 -0.82
C GLN A 340 -10.61 19.02 -2.02
N SER A 341 -10.31 19.67 -3.14
CA SER A 341 -11.11 19.59 -4.36
C SER A 341 -10.27 19.17 -5.57
N VAL A 342 -10.94 18.47 -6.49
CA VAL A 342 -10.42 18.06 -7.80
C VAL A 342 -11.49 18.27 -8.86
N THR A 343 -11.09 18.19 -10.13
CA THR A 343 -11.99 18.01 -11.28
C THR A 343 -11.58 16.75 -12.03
N LEU A 344 -12.27 15.65 -11.78
CA LEU A 344 -12.10 14.39 -12.48
C LEU A 344 -13.20 14.23 -13.52
N PHE A 345 -12.83 13.75 -14.68
CA PHE A 345 -13.71 13.53 -15.83
C PHE A 345 -13.99 12.04 -16.08
N ASN A 346 -13.22 11.17 -15.46
CA ASN A 346 -13.39 9.72 -15.48
C ASN A 346 -13.30 9.16 -14.04
N PRO A 347 -13.88 8.00 -13.78
CA PRO A 347 -13.71 7.29 -12.51
C PRO A 347 -12.22 7.05 -12.21
N SER A 348 -11.90 7.00 -10.92
CA SER A 348 -10.56 6.62 -10.46
C SER A 348 -10.69 5.71 -9.25
N TYR A 349 -9.89 4.65 -9.20
CA TYR A 349 -9.83 3.72 -8.07
C TYR A 349 -8.52 2.92 -8.08
N ASN A 350 -8.18 2.35 -6.92
CA ASN A 350 -7.11 1.36 -6.77
C ASN A 350 -7.59 0.23 -5.85
N LYS A 351 -7.61 -1.00 -6.40
CA LYS A 351 -7.95 -2.23 -5.67
C LYS A 351 -6.72 -3.11 -5.61
N ASP A 352 -6.26 -3.37 -4.40
CA ASP A 352 -5.02 -4.10 -4.14
C ASP A 352 -5.31 -5.25 -3.18
N LYS A 353 -5.08 -6.49 -3.61
CA LYS A 353 -5.37 -7.70 -2.84
C LYS A 353 -4.15 -8.59 -2.81
N PHE A 354 -3.84 -9.11 -1.62
CA PHE A 354 -2.80 -10.13 -1.54
C PHE A 354 -3.25 -11.34 -0.70
N GLU A 355 -2.68 -12.47 -1.05
CA GLU A 355 -2.72 -13.72 -0.29
C GLU A 355 -1.28 -14.14 -0.01
N ASN A 356 -0.99 -14.51 1.23
CA ASN A 356 0.34 -14.97 1.62
C ASN A 356 0.24 -16.24 2.46
N THR A 357 0.89 -17.31 1.97
CA THR A 357 1.07 -18.56 2.71
C THR A 357 2.53 -18.66 3.12
N ALA A 358 2.81 -18.72 4.42
CA ALA A 358 4.18 -18.79 4.93
C ALA A 358 4.34 -19.95 5.91
N LEU A 359 5.43 -20.70 5.76
CA LEU A 359 5.82 -21.81 6.63
C LEU A 359 7.21 -21.52 7.20
N THR A 360 7.31 -21.44 8.51
CA THR A 360 8.58 -21.36 9.22
C THR A 360 8.78 -22.59 10.06
N ILE A 361 9.91 -23.28 9.92
CA ILE A 361 10.30 -24.42 10.75
C ILE A 361 11.58 -24.00 11.47
N ASN A 362 11.51 -23.96 12.80
CA ASN A 362 12.68 -23.74 13.64
C ASN A 362 13.10 -25.07 14.26
N GLY A 363 14.39 -25.31 14.27
CA GLY A 363 14.92 -26.54 14.82
C GLY A 363 16.33 -26.40 15.39
N ARG A 364 16.78 -27.46 16.04
CA ARG A 364 18.12 -27.59 16.55
C ARG A 364 18.70 -28.96 16.18
N ILE A 365 19.91 -28.96 15.64
CA ILE A 365 20.69 -30.16 15.37
C ILE A 365 21.97 -30.04 16.20
N SER A 366 22.08 -30.88 17.21
CA SER A 366 23.11 -30.68 18.25
C SER A 366 22.96 -29.25 18.84
N ASP A 367 24.02 -28.45 18.80
CA ASP A 367 24.00 -27.08 19.29
C ASP A 367 23.61 -26.04 18.19
N LEU A 368 23.56 -26.45 16.95
CA LEU A 368 23.28 -25.53 15.82
C LEU A 368 21.79 -25.27 15.70
N LYS A 369 21.42 -23.98 15.60
CA LYS A 369 20.05 -23.56 15.26
C LYS A 369 19.85 -23.68 13.75
N VAL A 370 18.75 -24.29 13.32
CA VAL A 370 18.34 -24.45 11.93
C VAL A 370 16.99 -23.77 11.73
N VAL A 371 16.88 -22.96 10.71
CA VAL A 371 15.61 -22.31 10.34
C VAL A 371 15.37 -22.53 8.86
N TYR A 372 14.21 -23.08 8.54
CA TYR A 372 13.64 -23.04 7.20
C TYR A 372 12.50 -22.04 7.18
N ALA A 373 12.50 -21.13 6.18
CA ALA A 373 11.42 -20.23 5.90
C ALA A 373 11.03 -20.36 4.42
N GLY A 374 9.80 -20.75 4.16
CA GLY A 374 9.25 -20.81 2.82
C GLY A 374 7.95 -20.03 2.74
N ALA A 375 7.74 -19.30 1.65
CA ALA A 375 6.51 -18.55 1.48
C ALA A 375 6.11 -18.40 0.02
N TYR A 376 4.82 -18.19 -0.19
CA TYR A 376 4.21 -17.92 -1.49
C TYR A 376 3.20 -16.78 -1.34
N LEU A 377 3.50 -15.66 -2.00
CA LEU A 377 2.66 -14.46 -2.04
C LEU A 377 2.04 -14.34 -3.44
N VAL A 378 0.75 -14.07 -3.48
CA VAL A 378 0.03 -13.64 -4.70
C VAL A 378 -0.55 -12.27 -4.44
N ARG A 379 -0.27 -11.29 -5.29
CA ARG A 379 -0.84 -9.95 -5.22
C ARG A 379 -1.51 -9.61 -6.53
N ASN A 380 -2.75 -9.12 -6.46
CA ASN A 380 -3.53 -8.69 -7.61
C ASN A 380 -3.90 -7.22 -7.42
N ILE A 381 -3.58 -6.41 -8.42
CA ILE A 381 -3.87 -4.99 -8.44
C ILE A 381 -4.77 -4.71 -9.64
N THR A 382 -5.83 -3.94 -9.42
CA THR A 382 -6.68 -3.41 -10.50
C THR A 382 -6.90 -1.94 -10.23
N GLN A 383 -6.52 -1.10 -11.18
CA GLN A 383 -6.64 0.35 -11.01
C GLN A 383 -7.13 1.01 -12.29
N GLU A 384 -7.79 2.14 -12.10
CA GLU A 384 -8.20 3.05 -13.17
C GLU A 384 -7.98 4.48 -12.66
N GLN A 385 -7.52 5.34 -13.55
CA GLN A 385 -7.34 6.74 -13.20
C GLN A 385 -7.72 7.66 -14.35
N ASP A 386 -8.34 8.80 -13.99
CA ASP A 386 -8.56 9.90 -14.91
C ASP A 386 -7.21 10.47 -15.37
N TYR A 387 -7.03 10.51 -16.67
CA TYR A 387 -5.81 10.98 -17.33
C TYR A 387 -6.09 12.18 -18.26
N THR A 388 -7.30 12.75 -18.16
CA THR A 388 -7.79 13.80 -19.08
C THR A 388 -6.87 15.01 -19.12
N ASN A 389 -6.29 15.42 -18.00
CA ASN A 389 -5.37 16.56 -17.95
C ASN A 389 -4.05 16.34 -18.71
N TYR A 390 -3.68 15.08 -19.00
CA TYR A 390 -2.55 14.76 -19.88
C TYR A 390 -2.78 15.29 -21.32
N SER A 391 -4.04 15.45 -21.72
CA SER A 391 -4.42 16.05 -23.01
C SER A 391 -3.93 17.49 -23.21
N ARG A 392 -3.44 18.15 -22.15
CA ARG A 392 -2.73 19.44 -22.24
C ARG A 392 -1.22 19.28 -22.40
N GLY A 393 -0.71 18.06 -22.29
CA GLY A 393 0.71 17.73 -22.34
C GLY A 393 1.25 17.60 -23.76
N LEU A 394 2.57 17.48 -23.86
CA LEU A 394 3.33 17.49 -25.12
C LEU A 394 3.05 16.31 -26.06
N TYR A 395 2.52 15.20 -25.56
CA TYR A 395 2.36 13.95 -26.31
C TYR A 395 0.90 13.58 -26.62
N SER A 396 -0.05 14.45 -26.31
CA SER A 396 -1.48 14.14 -26.44
C SER A 396 -2.04 14.27 -27.87
N ASP A 397 -1.33 14.96 -28.76
CA ASP A 397 -1.73 15.22 -30.15
C ASP A 397 -1.85 13.95 -30.98
N TYR A 398 -1.04 12.95 -30.74
CA TYR A 398 -1.06 11.69 -31.49
C TYR A 398 -2.38 10.93 -31.41
N TYR A 399 -3.14 11.09 -30.34
CA TYR A 399 -4.30 10.27 -30.06
C TYR A 399 -5.63 11.01 -30.09
N GLN A 400 -5.60 12.32 -29.96
CA GLN A 400 -6.82 13.10 -29.79
C GLN A 400 -7.17 14.05 -30.94
N CYS A 401 -6.25 14.29 -31.85
CA CYS A 401 -6.48 15.12 -33.02
C CYS A 401 -5.89 14.47 -34.28
N HIS A 402 -6.63 14.47 -35.41
CA HIS A 402 -6.19 13.99 -36.71
C HIS A 402 -6.03 15.12 -37.71
N GLY A 403 -5.17 14.91 -38.69
CA GLY A 403 -5.01 15.80 -39.83
C GLY A 403 -4.18 17.04 -39.57
N ALA A 404 -3.44 17.07 -38.46
CA ALA A 404 -2.52 18.15 -38.11
C ALA A 404 -1.17 18.06 -38.85
N GLU A 405 -1.12 17.53 -40.08
CA GLU A 405 0.12 17.53 -40.85
C GLU A 405 0.42 18.92 -41.39
N PRO A 406 1.60 19.47 -41.08
CA PRO A 406 1.96 20.84 -41.53
C PRO A 406 1.99 21.04 -43.03
N THR A 407 2.01 19.94 -43.80
CA THR A 407 2.27 19.97 -45.24
C THR A 407 1.01 19.93 -46.14
N HIS A 408 -0.18 19.62 -45.58
CA HIS A 408 -1.33 19.31 -46.40
C HIS A 408 -2.56 20.22 -46.21
N GLY A 409 -2.52 21.25 -45.38
CA GLY A 409 -3.60 22.27 -45.31
C GLY A 409 -4.98 21.78 -44.88
N LEU A 410 -5.07 20.55 -44.33
CA LEU A 410 -6.30 19.97 -43.85
C LEU A 410 -6.61 20.48 -42.43
N ALA A 411 -7.85 20.89 -42.20
CA ALA A 411 -8.31 21.27 -40.90
C ALA A 411 -8.19 20.06 -39.97
N ALA A 412 -7.43 20.20 -38.89
CA ALA A 412 -7.36 19.16 -37.85
C ALA A 412 -8.73 18.94 -37.23
N THR A 413 -9.07 17.70 -37.00
CA THR A 413 -10.28 17.32 -36.26
C THR A 413 -9.85 16.78 -34.93
N CYS A 414 -10.27 17.41 -33.81
CA CYS A 414 -10.03 16.92 -32.46
C CYS A 414 -11.25 16.18 -31.95
N PHE A 415 -10.98 15.08 -31.23
CA PHE A 415 -11.98 14.27 -30.53
C PHE A 415 -12.15 14.73 -29.09
N SER A 416 -12.97 14.00 -28.31
CA SER A 416 -13.15 14.24 -26.89
C SER A 416 -11.81 14.22 -26.17
N PRO A 417 -11.53 15.18 -25.29
CA PRO A 417 -10.29 15.15 -24.48
C PRO A 417 -10.33 14.15 -23.33
N SER A 418 -11.42 13.40 -23.17
CA SER A 418 -11.51 12.37 -22.12
C SER A 418 -10.46 11.29 -22.34
N THR A 419 -9.59 11.11 -21.37
CA THR A 419 -8.62 10.01 -21.35
C THR A 419 -8.59 9.35 -20.00
N THR A 420 -8.43 8.04 -20.03
CA THR A 420 -8.25 7.23 -18.84
C THR A 420 -7.19 6.17 -19.10
N TRP A 421 -6.55 5.68 -18.05
CA TRP A 421 -5.77 4.46 -18.13
C TRP A 421 -6.25 3.47 -17.08
N ASN A 422 -6.22 2.21 -17.43
CA ASN A 422 -6.50 1.12 -16.52
C ASN A 422 -5.38 0.08 -16.56
N GLU A 423 -5.17 -0.59 -15.45
CA GLU A 423 -4.13 -1.59 -15.27
C GLU A 423 -4.65 -2.74 -14.46
N THR A 424 -4.27 -3.93 -14.88
CA THR A 424 -4.40 -5.14 -14.08
C THR A 424 -3.02 -5.77 -13.95
N GLU A 425 -2.58 -5.95 -12.72
CA GLU A 425 -1.28 -6.51 -12.41
C GLU A 425 -1.46 -7.72 -11.49
N ARG A 426 -0.83 -8.84 -11.83
CA ARG A 426 -0.77 -10.03 -11.00
C ARG A 426 0.68 -10.39 -10.73
N ASN A 427 1.03 -10.42 -9.45
CA ASN A 427 2.36 -10.78 -8.99
C ASN A 427 2.30 -12.08 -8.21
N THR A 428 3.24 -12.97 -8.47
CA THR A 428 3.48 -14.14 -7.64
C THR A 428 4.93 -14.12 -7.18
N HIS A 429 5.14 -14.27 -5.88
CA HIS A 429 6.46 -14.26 -5.29
C HIS A 429 6.64 -15.48 -4.39
N GLN A 430 7.51 -16.39 -4.79
CA GLN A 430 7.87 -17.57 -4.04
C GLN A 430 9.29 -17.43 -3.49
N SER A 431 9.49 -17.76 -2.21
CA SER A 431 10.79 -17.72 -1.59
C SER A 431 11.03 -18.93 -0.70
N HIS A 432 12.28 -19.40 -0.65
CA HIS A 432 12.74 -20.47 0.24
C HIS A 432 14.10 -20.11 0.80
N GLU A 433 14.22 -20.17 2.11
CA GLU A 433 15.47 -19.90 2.81
C GLU A 433 15.75 -21.00 3.82
N LEU A 434 16.97 -21.51 3.81
CA LEU A 434 17.49 -22.40 4.84
C LEU A 434 18.69 -21.75 5.51
N ARG A 435 18.62 -21.55 6.82
CA ARG A 435 19.69 -20.92 7.62
C ARG A 435 20.16 -21.86 8.71
N VAL A 436 21.46 -21.87 8.94
CA VAL A 436 22.10 -22.55 10.07
C VAL A 436 22.95 -21.53 10.82
N SER A 437 22.75 -21.43 12.12
CA SER A 437 23.50 -20.50 12.97
C SER A 437 24.10 -21.19 14.19
N THR A 438 25.26 -20.69 14.59
CA THR A 438 25.92 -21.12 15.82
C THR A 438 25.19 -20.57 17.06
N PRO A 439 25.30 -21.22 18.22
CA PRO A 439 24.84 -20.68 19.50
C PRO A 439 25.40 -19.29 19.81
N ASP A 440 24.63 -18.52 20.60
CA ASP A 440 24.98 -17.13 20.92
C ASP A 440 26.10 -17.03 21.96
N ASP A 441 26.39 -18.09 22.73
CA ASP A 441 27.43 -18.21 23.73
C ASP A 441 28.79 -18.66 23.15
N TRP A 442 28.83 -19.07 21.87
CA TRP A 442 30.09 -19.45 21.26
C TRP A 442 30.99 -18.24 20.99
N ARG A 443 32.34 -18.44 21.12
CA ARG A 443 33.34 -17.40 20.81
C ARG A 443 33.31 -16.97 19.33
N LEU A 444 33.05 -17.92 18.44
CA LEU A 444 32.85 -17.65 17.01
C LEU A 444 31.35 -17.83 16.71
N ARG A 445 30.71 -16.72 16.36
CA ARG A 445 29.32 -16.70 15.98
C ARG A 445 29.21 -16.48 14.48
N GLY A 446 28.44 -17.32 13.84
CA GLY A 446 28.24 -17.30 12.40
C GLY A 446 26.83 -17.70 12.00
N ILE A 447 26.42 -17.26 10.86
CA ILE A 447 25.21 -17.68 10.16
C ILE A 447 25.60 -18.02 8.73
N VAL A 448 25.10 -19.14 8.21
CA VAL A 448 25.21 -19.54 6.82
C VAL A 448 23.84 -19.94 6.34
N GLY A 449 23.52 -19.65 5.09
CA GLY A 449 22.24 -20.01 4.52
C GLY A 449 22.29 -20.15 3.00
N ALA A 450 21.22 -20.73 2.48
CA ALA A 450 20.90 -20.77 1.06
C ALA A 450 19.51 -20.13 0.88
N PHE A 451 19.40 -19.26 -0.12
CA PHE A 451 18.18 -18.57 -0.45
C PHE A 451 17.87 -18.74 -1.94
N TRP A 452 16.61 -18.96 -2.23
CA TRP A 452 16.06 -18.98 -3.58
C TRP A 452 14.75 -18.21 -3.60
N GLU A 453 14.54 -17.42 -4.63
CA GLU A 453 13.29 -16.73 -4.88
C GLU A 453 12.95 -16.70 -6.36
N GLU A 454 11.66 -16.62 -6.65
CA GLU A 454 11.11 -16.38 -7.97
C GLU A 454 9.98 -15.36 -7.85
N LEU A 455 10.10 -14.30 -8.63
CA LEU A 455 9.09 -13.27 -8.76
C LEU A 455 8.61 -13.27 -10.22
N GLN A 456 7.31 -13.48 -10.42
CA GLN A 456 6.66 -13.33 -11.71
C GLN A 456 5.68 -12.18 -11.65
N ILE A 457 5.70 -11.33 -12.68
CA ILE A 457 4.85 -10.16 -12.82
C ILE A 457 4.14 -10.26 -14.15
N ASP A 458 2.79 -10.29 -14.11
CA ASP A 458 1.93 -10.22 -15.28
C ASP A 458 1.21 -8.87 -15.22
N ASP A 459 1.54 -7.94 -16.13
CA ASP A 459 1.03 -6.57 -16.17
C ASP A 459 0.35 -6.29 -17.49
N GLN A 460 -0.89 -5.79 -17.43
CA GLN A 460 -1.66 -5.33 -18.58
C GLN A 460 -2.12 -3.90 -18.34
N LEU A 461 -1.58 -2.97 -19.12
CA LEU A 461 -1.90 -1.55 -19.07
C LEU A 461 -2.56 -1.11 -20.38
N ASN A 462 -3.67 -0.38 -20.27
CA ASN A 462 -4.38 0.21 -21.42
C ASN A 462 -4.53 1.71 -21.21
N TRP A 463 -4.18 2.49 -22.21
CA TRP A 463 -4.53 3.90 -22.32
C TRP A 463 -5.68 4.06 -23.28
N LEU A 464 -6.75 4.72 -22.82
CA LEU A 464 -7.97 5.00 -23.60
C LEU A 464 -8.04 6.51 -23.86
N TYR A 465 -7.99 6.87 -25.14
CA TYR A 465 -7.96 8.24 -25.59
C TYR A 465 -9.22 8.57 -26.40
#